data_ad8e9a64346a234f77dc0df0859e2aef
#
_entry.id   ad8e9a64346a234f77dc0df0859e2aef
#
_cell.length_a   1.000
_cell.length_b   1.000
_cell.length_c   1.000
_cell.angle_alpha   90.00
_cell.angle_beta   90.00
_cell.angle_gamma   90.00
#
_symmetry.space_group_name_H-M   'P 1'
#
loop_
_entity.id
_entity.type
_entity.pdbx_description
1 polymer ?
#
loop_
_entity_poly.entity_id
_entity_poly.type
_entity_poly.pdbx_seq_one_letter_code
_entity_poly.pdbx_strand_id
1 'polypeptide(L)'
;MTTHANGGVYGAPNFPEVLQTFNFLNKSIPIIFAHASYHTPTDAQLLRQHNHYISTTPESEMHYGHLHPNSHLIMDQQALGIDTHFTFSSDILTQARLWLQSVRKIFYTQAVDHRHLPAENPMSVNQAFLLATRSGALSLRRSDIGVLSTGAKADLLVWNGRAPSVLGWTDPVAAIMLHANVGDIKHVMVNGKFKKRDGQLTVPDYTALQDRFLESAKRVQEIWRQTPLPVTAGEAESGISYEKPMHADIAKGEGTGYGPLFV
;
A
#
# COMPACT_ATOMS: atom_id res chain seq x y z
N MET A 1 2.84 -8.55 -15.96
CA MET A 1 3.55 -7.27 -16.25
C MET A 1 3.16 -6.25 -15.18
N THR A 2 4.07 -5.38 -14.78
CA THR A 2 3.77 -4.23 -13.91
C THR A 2 4.23 -2.96 -14.59
N THR A 3 3.54 -1.86 -14.35
CA THR A 3 3.90 -0.52 -14.84
C THR A 3 3.49 0.53 -13.83
N HIS A 4 4.29 1.59 -13.68
CA HIS A 4 3.88 2.76 -12.93
C HIS A 4 2.83 3.56 -13.71
N ALA A 5 1.81 4.04 -13.03
CA ALA A 5 0.71 4.83 -13.59
C ALA A 5 0.33 5.94 -12.59
N ASN A 6 1.25 6.86 -12.29
CA ASN A 6 1.03 7.90 -11.29
C ASN A 6 -0.02 8.91 -11.74
N GLY A 7 0.20 9.56 -12.87
CA GLY A 7 -0.70 10.57 -13.42
C GLY A 7 -0.67 11.90 -12.66
N GLY A 8 -1.58 12.79 -13.03
CA GLY A 8 -1.67 14.11 -12.43
C GLY A 8 -0.36 14.87 -12.52
N VAL A 9 0.02 15.55 -11.45
CA VAL A 9 1.25 16.34 -11.36
C VAL A 9 2.54 15.51 -11.38
N TYR A 10 2.44 14.20 -11.15
CA TYR A 10 3.60 13.30 -11.06
C TYR A 10 4.01 12.69 -12.41
N GLY A 11 3.29 12.96 -13.50
CA GLY A 11 3.60 12.37 -14.80
C GLY A 11 3.35 10.85 -14.84
N ALA A 12 4.15 10.12 -15.64
CA ALA A 12 4.01 8.67 -15.86
C ALA A 12 2.58 8.20 -16.17
N PRO A 13 1.98 8.68 -17.27
CA PRO A 13 0.55 8.45 -17.59
C PRO A 13 0.33 7.07 -18.27
N ASN A 14 0.96 6.01 -17.76
CA ASN A 14 0.85 4.65 -18.33
C ASN A 14 -0.44 3.96 -17.91
N PHE A 15 -1.58 4.65 -18.02
CA PHE A 15 -2.90 4.14 -17.65
C PHE A 15 -3.44 3.12 -18.67
N PRO A 16 -4.48 2.34 -18.30
CA PRO A 16 -5.14 1.42 -19.21
C PRO A 16 -5.51 2.02 -20.55
N GLU A 17 -6.07 3.22 -20.59
CA GLU A 17 -6.47 3.93 -21.81
C GLU A 17 -5.28 4.15 -22.75
N VAL A 18 -4.12 4.53 -22.21
CA VAL A 18 -2.89 4.69 -23.01
C VAL A 18 -2.41 3.33 -23.55
N LEU A 19 -2.38 2.29 -22.70
CA LEU A 19 -1.95 0.96 -23.14
C LEU A 19 -2.93 0.33 -24.14
N GLN A 20 -4.18 0.71 -24.11
CA GLN A 20 -5.19 0.28 -25.11
C GLN A 20 -4.84 0.79 -26.51
N THR A 21 -4.32 2.01 -26.66
CA THR A 21 -3.92 2.55 -27.98
C THR A 21 -2.84 1.70 -28.65
N PHE A 22 -2.02 1.01 -27.85
CA PHE A 22 -0.97 0.09 -28.33
C PHE A 22 -1.42 -1.39 -28.34
N ASN A 23 -2.70 -1.66 -28.10
CA ASN A 23 -3.27 -3.01 -28.02
C ASN A 23 -2.58 -3.93 -26.99
N PHE A 24 -2.06 -3.36 -25.89
CA PHE A 24 -1.40 -4.14 -24.83
C PHE A 24 -2.39 -4.80 -23.87
N LEU A 25 -3.58 -4.24 -23.67
CA LEU A 25 -4.56 -4.79 -22.70
C LEU A 25 -5.12 -6.15 -23.12
N ASN A 26 -5.11 -6.46 -24.43
CA ASN A 26 -5.66 -7.71 -24.97
C ASN A 26 -4.73 -8.92 -24.81
N LYS A 27 -3.60 -8.76 -24.12
CA LYS A 27 -2.67 -9.88 -23.90
C LYS A 27 -3.18 -10.82 -22.81
N SER A 28 -2.81 -12.09 -22.90
CA SER A 28 -3.21 -13.13 -21.92
C SER A 28 -2.58 -12.95 -20.55
N ILE A 29 -1.56 -12.13 -20.41
CA ILE A 29 -0.84 -11.85 -19.17
C ILE A 29 -1.59 -10.83 -18.31
N PRO A 30 -1.61 -10.96 -16.97
CA PRO A 30 -2.13 -9.93 -16.10
C PRO A 30 -1.23 -8.67 -16.15
N ILE A 31 -1.85 -7.50 -16.12
CA ILE A 31 -1.16 -6.22 -15.98
C ILE A 31 -1.58 -5.61 -14.66
N ILE A 32 -0.58 -5.17 -13.88
CA ILE A 32 -0.78 -4.48 -12.61
C ILE A 32 -0.24 -3.05 -12.78
N PHE A 33 -1.12 -2.08 -12.59
CA PHE A 33 -0.81 -0.67 -12.63
C PHE A 33 -0.45 -0.20 -11.23
N ALA A 34 0.82 0.07 -10.99
CA ALA A 34 1.27 0.55 -9.69
C ALA A 34 0.77 1.98 -9.46
N HIS A 35 0.28 2.22 -8.26
CA HIS A 35 -0.38 3.43 -7.78
C HIS A 35 -1.73 3.70 -8.46
N ALA A 36 -1.74 4.04 -9.74
CA ALA A 36 -2.93 4.41 -10.52
C ALA A 36 -3.80 5.48 -9.86
N SER A 37 -3.15 6.46 -9.20
CA SER A 37 -3.82 7.44 -8.32
C SER A 37 -4.85 8.29 -9.04
N TYR A 38 -4.62 8.61 -10.31
CA TYR A 38 -5.45 9.53 -11.11
C TYR A 38 -6.11 8.84 -12.31
N HIS A 39 -6.47 7.56 -12.15
CA HIS A 39 -7.19 6.85 -13.21
C HIS A 39 -8.56 7.47 -13.50
N THR A 40 -9.01 7.34 -14.73
CA THR A 40 -10.30 7.86 -15.22
C THR A 40 -11.40 6.81 -15.12
N PRO A 41 -12.69 7.20 -15.29
CA PRO A 41 -13.77 6.21 -15.46
C PRO A 41 -13.57 5.26 -16.64
N THR A 42 -12.95 5.71 -17.73
CA THR A 42 -12.57 4.85 -18.87
C THR A 42 -11.53 3.82 -18.46
N ASP A 43 -10.49 4.23 -17.72
CA ASP A 43 -9.49 3.31 -17.18
C ASP A 43 -10.13 2.24 -16.30
N ALA A 44 -11.07 2.63 -15.42
CA ALA A 44 -11.79 1.71 -14.54
C ALA A 44 -12.61 0.68 -15.36
N GLN A 45 -13.26 1.09 -16.44
CA GLN A 45 -13.96 0.17 -17.35
C GLN A 45 -12.99 -0.80 -18.04
N LEU A 46 -11.87 -0.31 -18.54
CA LEU A 46 -10.85 -1.13 -19.20
C LEU A 46 -10.21 -2.14 -18.24
N LEU A 47 -9.95 -1.74 -16.99
CA LEU A 47 -9.45 -2.66 -15.96
C LEU A 47 -10.41 -3.83 -15.74
N ARG A 48 -11.71 -3.56 -15.60
CA ARG A 48 -12.75 -4.61 -15.43
C ARG A 48 -12.91 -5.46 -16.69
N GLN A 49 -12.96 -4.82 -17.86
CA GLN A 49 -13.15 -5.51 -19.14
C GLN A 49 -12.03 -6.50 -19.44
N HIS A 50 -10.78 -6.13 -19.14
CA HIS A 50 -9.60 -6.94 -19.42
C HIS A 50 -9.07 -7.70 -18.20
N ASN A 51 -9.75 -7.61 -17.06
CA ASN A 51 -9.34 -8.24 -15.80
C ASN A 51 -7.89 -7.88 -15.41
N HIS A 52 -7.60 -6.59 -15.41
CA HIS A 52 -6.36 -6.01 -14.92
C HIS A 52 -6.59 -5.28 -13.59
N TYR A 53 -5.52 -5.05 -12.84
CA TYR A 53 -5.62 -4.54 -11.46
C TYR A 53 -4.72 -3.33 -11.26
N ILE A 54 -5.11 -2.47 -10.32
CA ILE A 54 -4.22 -1.49 -9.71
C ILE A 54 -3.58 -2.07 -8.45
N SER A 55 -2.38 -1.59 -8.12
CA SER A 55 -1.71 -1.87 -6.85
C SER A 55 -1.48 -0.58 -6.11
N THR A 56 -2.24 -0.36 -5.05
CA THR A 56 -2.13 0.81 -4.19
C THR A 56 -1.12 0.53 -3.07
N THR A 57 -0.22 1.48 -2.83
CA THR A 57 0.83 1.41 -1.80
C THR A 57 0.68 2.60 -0.83
N PRO A 58 -0.31 2.56 0.07
CA PRO A 58 -0.80 3.74 0.80
C PRO A 58 0.27 4.52 1.57
N GLU A 59 1.23 3.84 2.18
CA GLU A 59 2.30 4.51 2.94
C GLU A 59 3.22 5.31 2.02
N SER A 60 3.66 4.72 0.92
CA SER A 60 4.47 5.38 -0.10
C SER A 60 3.74 6.56 -0.72
N GLU A 61 2.51 6.35 -1.10
CA GLU A 61 1.69 7.36 -1.76
C GLU A 61 1.41 8.56 -0.86
N MET A 62 1.13 8.32 0.42
CA MET A 62 1.00 9.40 1.42
C MET A 62 2.32 10.12 1.66
N HIS A 63 3.44 9.39 1.68
CA HIS A 63 4.77 9.97 1.87
C HIS A 63 5.15 10.93 0.74
N TYR A 64 4.82 10.58 -0.50
CA TYR A 64 5.12 11.42 -1.67
C TYR A 64 3.98 12.38 -2.03
N GLY A 65 2.91 12.45 -1.25
CA GLY A 65 1.79 13.34 -1.50
C GLY A 65 0.87 12.89 -2.63
N HIS A 66 0.93 11.63 -3.04
CA HIS A 66 -0.03 11.08 -3.99
C HIS A 66 -1.41 11.03 -3.35
N LEU A 67 -2.39 11.59 -4.02
CA LEU A 67 -3.77 11.47 -3.63
C LEU A 67 -4.42 10.31 -4.40
N HIS A 68 -5.44 9.69 -3.77
CA HIS A 68 -6.25 8.66 -4.41
C HIS A 68 -7.70 9.12 -4.52
N PRO A 69 -8.02 10.07 -5.43
CA PRO A 69 -9.37 10.60 -5.52
C PRO A 69 -10.39 9.53 -5.93
N ASN A 70 -10.00 8.51 -6.68
CA ASN A 70 -10.90 7.55 -7.33
C ASN A 70 -10.61 6.08 -7.00
N SER A 71 -9.44 5.73 -6.44
CA SER A 71 -9.04 4.30 -6.28
C SER A 71 -9.98 3.52 -5.37
N HIS A 72 -10.66 4.19 -4.43
CA HIS A 72 -11.69 3.57 -3.58
C HIS A 72 -12.97 3.18 -4.34
N LEU A 73 -13.16 3.67 -5.58
CA LEU A 73 -14.30 3.34 -6.43
C LEU A 73 -14.09 2.06 -7.25
N ILE A 74 -12.85 1.54 -7.28
CA ILE A 74 -12.49 0.35 -8.06
C ILE A 74 -11.81 -0.72 -7.21
N MET A 75 -12.20 -0.85 -5.94
CA MET A 75 -11.62 -1.87 -5.03
C MET A 75 -11.82 -3.31 -5.53
N ASP A 76 -12.77 -3.56 -6.42
CA ASP A 76 -12.94 -4.82 -7.13
C ASP A 76 -11.79 -5.17 -8.10
N GLN A 77 -11.05 -4.17 -8.56
CA GLN A 77 -9.86 -4.31 -9.41
C GLN A 77 -8.60 -3.76 -8.72
N GLN A 78 -8.55 -3.81 -7.39
CA GLN A 78 -7.46 -3.28 -6.58
C GLN A 78 -6.80 -4.37 -5.73
N ALA A 79 -5.50 -4.26 -5.57
CA ALA A 79 -4.70 -4.98 -4.58
C ALA A 79 -3.82 -3.99 -3.81
N LEU A 80 -3.29 -4.40 -2.67
CA LEU A 80 -2.32 -3.60 -1.92
C LEU A 80 -0.90 -4.05 -2.23
N GLY A 81 0.01 -3.10 -2.24
CA GLY A 81 1.45 -3.28 -2.34
C GLY A 81 2.19 -2.58 -1.20
N ILE A 82 3.50 -2.75 -1.15
CA ILE A 82 4.39 -2.17 -0.12
C ILE A 82 5.27 -1.07 -0.71
N ASP A 83 5.55 -1.15 -2.02
CA ASP A 83 6.54 -0.35 -2.73
C ASP A 83 7.97 -0.70 -2.25
N THR A 84 8.71 0.21 -1.63
CA THR A 84 10.10 0.00 -1.25
C THR A 84 10.28 -0.24 0.25
N HIS A 85 10.97 -1.33 0.62
CA HIS A 85 11.18 -1.68 2.02
C HIS A 85 12.20 -0.81 2.76
N PHE A 86 13.03 -0.07 2.05
CA PHE A 86 14.06 0.77 2.68
C PHE A 86 13.52 2.14 3.15
N THR A 87 12.36 2.54 2.66
CA THR A 87 11.72 3.82 3.00
C THR A 87 10.46 3.62 3.85
N PHE A 88 9.73 2.52 3.61
CA PHE A 88 8.41 2.25 4.19
C PHE A 88 8.39 0.96 4.99
N SER A 89 7.31 0.78 5.75
CA SER A 89 7.06 -0.49 6.45
C SER A 89 6.93 -1.63 5.45
N SER A 90 7.59 -2.76 5.73
CA SER A 90 7.57 -3.94 4.87
C SER A 90 6.44 -4.90 5.23
N ASP A 91 5.31 -4.39 5.72
CA ASP A 91 4.17 -5.22 6.10
C ASP A 91 2.86 -4.75 5.47
N ILE A 92 2.12 -5.72 4.95
CA ILE A 92 0.85 -5.48 4.29
C ILE A 92 -0.26 -5.02 5.27
N LEU A 93 -0.10 -5.29 6.55
CA LEU A 93 -1.07 -4.92 7.57
C LEU A 93 -1.08 -3.41 7.79
N THR A 94 0.09 -2.78 7.83
CA THR A 94 0.23 -1.32 7.86
C THR A 94 -0.40 -0.70 6.62
N GLN A 95 -0.14 -1.24 5.43
CA GLN A 95 -0.75 -0.75 4.19
C GLN A 95 -2.28 -0.84 4.22
N ALA A 96 -2.81 -1.96 4.68
CA ALA A 96 -4.25 -2.15 4.78
C ALA A 96 -4.92 -1.19 5.78
N ARG A 97 -4.28 -0.90 6.91
CA ARG A 97 -4.76 0.08 7.89
C ARG A 97 -4.74 1.51 7.35
N LEU A 98 -3.65 1.89 6.71
CA LEU A 98 -3.54 3.21 6.09
C LEU A 98 -4.60 3.40 5.02
N TRP A 99 -4.80 2.40 4.17
CA TRP A 99 -5.85 2.45 3.14
C TRP A 99 -7.25 2.55 3.74
N LEU A 100 -7.56 1.71 4.74
CA LEU A 100 -8.83 1.74 5.45
C LEU A 100 -9.14 3.13 6.02
N GLN A 101 -8.16 3.75 6.67
CA GLN A 101 -8.33 5.08 7.27
C GLN A 101 -8.35 6.19 6.21
N SER A 102 -7.60 6.05 5.12
CA SER A 102 -7.62 6.99 4.00
C SER A 102 -9.00 7.05 3.35
N VAL A 103 -9.58 5.89 3.01
CA VAL A 103 -10.93 5.82 2.44
C VAL A 103 -11.97 6.41 3.39
N ARG A 104 -11.91 6.06 4.67
CA ARG A 104 -12.82 6.63 5.68
C ARG A 104 -12.68 8.15 5.77
N LYS A 105 -11.45 8.65 5.78
CA LYS A 105 -11.17 10.09 5.80
C LYS A 105 -11.80 10.80 4.60
N ILE A 106 -11.66 10.26 3.39
CA ILE A 106 -12.25 10.85 2.18
C ILE A 106 -13.75 11.07 2.38
N PHE A 107 -14.49 10.03 2.72
CA PHE A 107 -15.95 10.12 2.87
C PHE A 107 -16.37 10.94 4.09
N TYR A 108 -15.66 10.83 5.20
CA TYR A 108 -15.96 11.62 6.40
C TYR A 108 -15.71 13.11 6.16
N THR A 109 -14.63 13.47 5.47
CA THR A 109 -14.38 14.86 5.11
C THR A 109 -15.51 15.40 4.24
N GLN A 110 -15.96 14.66 3.23
CA GLN A 110 -17.10 15.06 2.39
C GLN A 110 -18.38 15.29 3.22
N ALA A 111 -18.71 14.40 4.16
CA ALA A 111 -19.88 14.56 5.01
C ALA A 111 -19.78 15.81 5.88
N VAL A 112 -18.63 16.02 6.55
CA VAL A 112 -18.39 17.16 7.43
C VAL A 112 -18.40 18.49 6.66
N ASP A 113 -17.80 18.52 5.46
CA ASP A 113 -17.81 19.71 4.59
C ASP A 113 -19.24 20.11 4.18
N HIS A 114 -20.13 19.12 4.04
CA HIS A 114 -21.57 19.34 3.83
C HIS A 114 -22.35 19.55 5.15
N ARG A 115 -21.66 19.73 6.28
CA ARG A 115 -22.26 19.91 7.62
C ARG A 115 -23.14 18.75 8.09
N HIS A 116 -22.75 17.52 7.72
CA HIS A 116 -23.40 16.30 8.19
C HIS A 116 -22.46 15.49 9.09
N LEU A 117 -23.02 14.79 10.07
CA LEU A 117 -22.28 13.80 10.86
C LEU A 117 -22.32 12.46 10.13
N PRO A 118 -21.17 11.79 9.94
CA PRO A 118 -21.15 10.44 9.38
C PRO A 118 -21.92 9.47 10.28
N ALA A 119 -22.90 8.77 9.72
CA ALA A 119 -23.72 7.81 10.45
C ALA A 119 -23.14 6.39 10.47
N GLU A 120 -22.30 6.05 9.48
CA GLU A 120 -21.74 4.71 9.28
C GLU A 120 -20.28 4.76 8.82
N ASN A 121 -19.59 3.63 8.97
CA ASN A 121 -18.22 3.48 8.43
C ASN A 121 -18.28 3.13 6.94
N PRO A 122 -17.71 3.95 6.05
CA PRO A 122 -17.81 3.75 4.59
C PRO A 122 -16.98 2.59 4.06
N MET A 123 -16.07 2.04 4.86
CA MET A 123 -15.26 0.87 4.52
C MET A 123 -15.13 -0.05 5.72
N SER A 124 -15.39 -1.34 5.51
CA SER A 124 -15.28 -2.38 6.53
C SER A 124 -13.86 -2.95 6.64
N VAL A 125 -13.55 -3.54 7.79
CA VAL A 125 -12.31 -4.29 7.99
C VAL A 125 -12.20 -5.51 7.07
N ASN A 126 -13.33 -6.13 6.69
CA ASN A 126 -13.36 -7.25 5.76
C ASN A 126 -12.92 -6.83 4.35
N GLN A 127 -13.31 -5.65 3.88
CA GLN A 127 -12.84 -5.12 2.60
C GLN A 127 -11.32 -4.89 2.63
N ALA A 128 -10.79 -4.29 3.69
CA ALA A 128 -9.34 -4.11 3.84
C ALA A 128 -8.59 -5.45 3.92
N PHE A 129 -9.16 -6.44 4.61
CA PHE A 129 -8.60 -7.79 4.69
C PHE A 129 -8.55 -8.48 3.32
N LEU A 130 -9.61 -8.37 2.51
CA LEU A 130 -9.63 -8.92 1.16
C LEU A 130 -8.59 -8.26 0.25
N LEU A 131 -8.42 -6.94 0.33
CA LEU A 131 -7.37 -6.23 -0.42
C LEU A 131 -5.96 -6.71 -0.02
N ALA A 132 -5.74 -7.03 1.25
CA ALA A 132 -4.46 -7.52 1.77
C ALA A 132 -4.22 -9.02 1.52
N THR A 133 -5.22 -9.77 1.04
CA THR A 133 -5.14 -11.23 0.86
C THR A 133 -5.60 -11.67 -0.52
N ARG A 134 -6.91 -11.85 -0.72
CA ARG A 134 -7.49 -12.41 -1.94
C ARG A 134 -7.24 -11.57 -3.18
N SER A 135 -7.31 -10.26 -3.08
CA SER A 135 -7.18 -9.36 -4.23
C SER A 135 -5.78 -9.42 -4.86
N GLY A 136 -4.72 -9.59 -4.04
CA GLY A 136 -3.37 -9.81 -4.56
C GLY A 136 -3.26 -11.08 -5.42
N ALA A 137 -3.93 -12.16 -5.02
CA ALA A 137 -4.00 -13.39 -5.82
C ALA A 137 -4.76 -13.19 -7.14
N LEU A 138 -5.90 -12.52 -7.08
CA LEU A 138 -6.73 -12.23 -8.26
C LEU A 138 -6.01 -11.33 -9.25
N SER A 139 -5.24 -10.36 -8.79
CA SER A 139 -4.43 -9.48 -9.64
C SER A 139 -3.39 -10.25 -10.47
N LEU A 140 -2.94 -11.40 -9.96
CA LEU A 140 -2.05 -12.34 -10.66
C LEU A 140 -2.82 -13.42 -11.44
N ARG A 141 -4.15 -13.34 -11.51
CA ARG A 141 -5.05 -14.35 -12.07
C ARG A 141 -4.82 -15.75 -11.45
N ARG A 142 -4.50 -15.78 -10.14
CA ARG A 142 -4.27 -17.01 -9.37
C ARG A 142 -5.48 -17.31 -8.49
N SER A 143 -6.20 -18.36 -8.84
CA SER A 143 -7.35 -18.82 -8.04
C SER A 143 -6.95 -19.73 -6.86
N ASP A 144 -5.75 -20.30 -6.93
CA ASP A 144 -5.20 -21.31 -6.02
C ASP A 144 -4.47 -20.74 -4.80
N ILE A 145 -4.37 -19.40 -4.67
CA ILE A 145 -3.77 -18.69 -3.53
C ILE A 145 -4.70 -17.60 -2.99
N GLY A 146 -4.43 -17.11 -1.79
CA GLY A 146 -5.24 -16.08 -1.12
C GLY A 146 -6.62 -16.59 -0.65
N VAL A 147 -6.79 -17.89 -0.52
CA VAL A 147 -8.02 -18.55 -0.04
C VAL A 147 -7.67 -19.71 0.86
N LEU A 148 -8.56 -20.00 1.82
CA LEU A 148 -8.54 -21.20 2.64
C LEU A 148 -9.58 -22.19 2.09
N SER A 149 -9.18 -23.03 1.15
CA SER A 149 -10.05 -24.05 0.53
C SER A 149 -9.26 -25.31 0.18
N THR A 150 -9.95 -26.43 0.10
CA THR A 150 -9.35 -27.70 -0.32
C THR A 150 -8.77 -27.56 -1.74
N GLY A 151 -7.53 -27.98 -1.92
CA GLY A 151 -6.79 -27.87 -3.18
C GLY A 151 -6.05 -26.55 -3.40
N ALA A 152 -6.29 -25.52 -2.59
CA ALA A 152 -5.49 -24.31 -2.63
C ALA A 152 -4.08 -24.54 -2.04
N LYS A 153 -3.15 -23.68 -2.43
CA LYS A 153 -1.80 -23.68 -1.84
C LYS A 153 -1.86 -23.21 -0.39
N ALA A 154 -1.09 -23.87 0.45
CA ALA A 154 -1.00 -23.51 1.86
C ALA A 154 -0.04 -22.31 2.08
N ASP A 155 -0.51 -21.13 1.68
CA ASP A 155 0.08 -19.84 2.01
C ASP A 155 -0.70 -19.27 3.21
N LEU A 156 -0.18 -19.48 4.43
CA LEU A 156 -0.93 -19.33 5.66
C LEU A 156 -0.16 -18.48 6.68
N LEU A 157 -0.88 -17.62 7.39
CA LEU A 157 -0.42 -16.97 8.61
C LEU A 157 -1.20 -17.52 9.81
N VAL A 158 -0.49 -17.90 10.87
CA VAL A 158 -1.09 -18.28 12.15
C VAL A 158 -0.75 -17.20 13.17
N TRP A 159 -1.76 -16.57 13.70
CA TRP A 159 -1.65 -15.48 14.66
C TRP A 159 -1.70 -16.00 16.10
N ASN A 160 -0.99 -15.32 17.00
CA ASN A 160 -1.07 -15.58 18.43
C ASN A 160 -2.29 -14.85 19.03
N GLY A 161 -3.43 -15.53 19.12
CA GLY A 161 -4.65 -14.97 19.70
C GLY A 161 -4.56 -14.63 21.21
N ARG A 162 -3.44 -14.93 21.86
CA ARG A 162 -3.14 -14.55 23.25
C ARG A 162 -2.17 -13.38 23.35
N ALA A 163 -1.77 -12.79 22.24
CA ALA A 163 -0.98 -11.56 22.27
C ALA A 163 -1.79 -10.43 22.91
N PRO A 164 -1.20 -9.56 23.72
CA PRO A 164 -1.90 -8.46 24.39
C PRO A 164 -2.69 -7.57 23.45
N SER A 165 -2.19 -7.36 22.22
CA SER A 165 -2.80 -6.55 21.17
C SER A 165 -4.18 -7.05 20.72
N VAL A 166 -4.40 -8.37 20.75
CA VAL A 166 -5.62 -9.02 20.21
C VAL A 166 -6.40 -9.81 21.29
N LEU A 167 -5.94 -9.81 22.52
CA LEU A 167 -6.58 -10.55 23.60
C LEU A 167 -8.00 -10.03 23.86
N GLY A 168 -8.97 -10.94 23.91
CA GLY A 168 -10.36 -10.62 24.19
C GLY A 168 -11.21 -10.27 22.96
N TRP A 169 -10.64 -10.16 21.77
CA TRP A 169 -11.42 -9.97 20.56
C TRP A 169 -12.10 -11.27 20.10
N THR A 170 -13.37 -11.15 19.71
CA THR A 170 -14.18 -12.27 19.22
C THR A 170 -14.21 -12.34 17.69
N ASP A 171 -14.07 -11.20 17.00
CA ASP A 171 -13.93 -11.13 15.54
C ASP A 171 -12.44 -11.18 15.15
N PRO A 172 -11.95 -12.29 14.57
CA PRO A 172 -10.54 -12.44 14.24
C PRO A 172 -10.09 -11.51 13.12
N VAL A 173 -10.97 -11.16 12.17
CA VAL A 173 -10.62 -10.23 11.09
C VAL A 173 -10.45 -8.82 11.64
N ALA A 174 -11.38 -8.36 12.48
CA ALA A 174 -11.27 -7.06 13.14
C ALA A 174 -10.04 -7.00 14.06
N ALA A 175 -9.76 -8.07 14.82
CA ALA A 175 -8.57 -8.15 15.66
C ALA A 175 -7.28 -7.98 14.86
N ILE A 176 -7.14 -8.71 13.76
CA ILE A 176 -5.97 -8.62 12.89
C ILE A 176 -5.88 -7.24 12.25
N MET A 177 -6.95 -6.78 11.62
CA MET A 177 -6.93 -5.54 10.84
C MET A 177 -6.77 -4.28 11.69
N LEU A 178 -7.27 -4.26 12.92
CA LEU A 178 -7.26 -3.05 13.75
C LEU A 178 -6.16 -3.06 14.83
N HIS A 179 -5.76 -4.23 15.32
CA HIS A 179 -4.96 -4.31 16.56
C HIS A 179 -3.68 -5.12 16.43
N ALA A 180 -3.65 -6.22 15.66
CA ALA A 180 -2.48 -7.07 15.56
C ALA A 180 -1.29 -6.35 14.94
N ASN A 181 -0.09 -6.84 15.18
CA ASN A 181 1.14 -6.42 14.54
C ASN A 181 1.91 -7.65 14.02
N VAL A 182 2.92 -7.44 13.19
CA VAL A 182 3.70 -8.54 12.58
C VAL A 182 4.41 -9.42 13.62
N GLY A 183 4.66 -8.90 14.82
CA GLY A 183 5.21 -9.66 15.94
C GLY A 183 4.24 -10.72 16.48
N ASP A 184 2.93 -10.53 16.29
CA ASP A 184 1.90 -11.47 16.73
C ASP A 184 1.75 -12.67 15.77
N ILE A 185 2.43 -12.68 14.63
CA ILE A 185 2.44 -13.83 13.71
C ILE A 185 3.33 -14.93 14.27
N LYS A 186 2.71 -16.01 14.71
CA LYS A 186 3.38 -17.17 15.29
C LYS A 186 4.03 -18.07 14.22
N HIS A 187 3.29 -18.33 13.12
CA HIS A 187 3.78 -19.14 12.03
C HIS A 187 3.49 -18.48 10.68
N VAL A 188 4.41 -18.68 9.73
CA VAL A 188 4.26 -18.33 8.32
C VAL A 188 4.54 -19.58 7.50
N MET A 189 3.58 -19.96 6.65
CA MET A 189 3.74 -21.02 5.67
C MET A 189 3.62 -20.45 4.27
N VAL A 190 4.47 -20.92 3.37
CA VAL A 190 4.42 -20.62 1.93
C VAL A 190 4.48 -21.94 1.17
N ASN A 191 3.46 -22.19 0.38
CA ASN A 191 3.29 -23.44 -0.37
C ASN A 191 3.52 -24.69 0.53
N GLY A 192 2.92 -24.68 1.73
CA GLY A 192 3.01 -25.75 2.73
C GLY A 192 4.31 -25.85 3.50
N LYS A 193 5.29 -24.97 3.26
CA LYS A 193 6.58 -24.99 3.96
C LYS A 193 6.67 -23.84 4.97
N PHE A 194 7.07 -24.13 6.20
CA PHE A 194 7.32 -23.10 7.20
C PHE A 194 8.45 -22.17 6.77
N LYS A 195 8.20 -20.86 6.86
CA LYS A 195 9.17 -19.77 6.74
C LYS A 195 9.40 -19.09 8.08
N LYS A 196 8.41 -19.10 8.95
CA LYS A 196 8.49 -18.75 10.37
C LYS A 196 7.75 -19.81 11.16
N ARG A 197 8.34 -20.31 12.24
CA ARG A 197 7.76 -21.31 13.13
C ARG A 197 8.03 -20.92 14.57
N ASP A 198 6.99 -20.93 15.42
CA ASP A 198 7.06 -20.51 16.82
C ASP A 198 7.77 -19.16 17.04
N GLY A 199 7.49 -18.20 16.17
CA GLY A 199 8.07 -16.87 16.23
C GLY A 199 9.46 -16.72 15.60
N GLN A 200 10.13 -17.82 15.22
CA GLN A 200 11.47 -17.83 14.66
C GLN A 200 11.49 -18.08 13.16
N LEU A 201 12.34 -17.38 12.42
CA LEU A 201 12.55 -17.64 11.00
C LEU A 201 13.25 -18.99 10.80
N THR A 202 12.83 -19.73 9.76
CA THR A 202 13.41 -21.05 9.43
C THR A 202 14.54 -20.96 8.41
N VAL A 203 15.15 -19.78 8.27
CA VAL A 203 16.28 -19.55 7.37
C VAL A 203 17.54 -20.16 8.00
N PRO A 204 18.27 -21.09 7.33
CA PRO A 204 19.54 -21.57 7.81
C PRO A 204 20.55 -20.43 7.99
N ASP A 205 21.38 -20.52 9.00
CA ASP A 205 22.46 -19.56 9.28
C ASP A 205 21.98 -18.10 9.26
N TYR A 206 20.78 -17.85 9.87
CA TYR A 206 20.16 -16.52 9.84
C TYR A 206 21.08 -15.43 10.40
N THR A 207 21.85 -15.71 11.46
CA THR A 207 22.82 -14.76 12.03
C THR A 207 23.89 -14.37 11.01
N ALA A 208 24.48 -15.33 10.32
CA ALA A 208 25.47 -15.04 9.28
C ALA A 208 24.86 -14.27 8.09
N LEU A 209 23.58 -14.50 7.78
CA LEU A 209 22.84 -13.71 6.78
C LEU A 209 22.68 -12.26 7.24
N GLN A 210 22.32 -12.04 8.52
CA GLN A 210 22.19 -10.70 9.10
C GLN A 210 23.52 -9.94 9.05
N ASP A 211 24.64 -10.58 9.41
CA ASP A 211 25.96 -9.96 9.39
C ASP A 211 26.35 -9.50 7.97
N ARG A 212 26.18 -10.36 6.96
CA ARG A 212 26.44 -9.98 5.56
C ARG A 212 25.53 -8.84 5.07
N PHE A 213 24.25 -8.86 5.49
CA PHE A 213 23.33 -7.79 5.17
C PHE A 213 23.77 -6.46 5.79
N LEU A 214 24.15 -6.48 7.07
CA LEU A 214 24.62 -5.29 7.79
C LEU A 214 25.86 -4.66 7.15
N GLU A 215 26.83 -5.49 6.70
CA GLU A 215 27.99 -5.00 5.96
C GLU A 215 27.57 -4.28 4.67
N SER A 216 26.67 -4.87 3.90
CA SER A 216 26.15 -4.26 2.68
C SER A 216 25.37 -2.96 2.95
N ALA A 217 24.50 -2.99 3.94
CA ALA A 217 23.70 -1.82 4.34
C ALA A 217 24.59 -0.63 4.78
N LYS A 218 25.63 -0.91 5.58
CA LYS A 218 26.60 0.13 6.00
C LYS A 218 27.30 0.79 4.82
N ARG A 219 27.72 -0.01 3.81
CA ARG A 219 28.35 0.55 2.61
C ARG A 219 27.41 1.45 1.81
N VAL A 220 26.15 1.02 1.62
CA VAL A 220 25.14 1.82 0.92
C VAL A 220 24.84 3.11 1.67
N GLN A 221 24.65 3.04 2.99
CA GLN A 221 24.41 4.22 3.83
C GLN A 221 25.58 5.19 3.83
N GLU A 222 26.81 4.70 3.75
CA GLU A 222 27.99 5.56 3.64
C GLU A 222 28.00 6.33 2.32
N ILE A 223 27.68 5.67 1.20
CA ILE A 223 27.53 6.33 -0.09
C ILE A 223 26.45 7.42 -0.03
N TRP A 224 25.30 7.13 0.59
CA TRP A 224 24.23 8.12 0.74
C TRP A 224 24.64 9.33 1.56
N ARG A 225 25.38 9.14 2.66
CA ARG A 225 25.89 10.23 3.48
C ARG A 225 26.88 11.15 2.74
N GLN A 226 27.62 10.58 1.80
CA GLN A 226 28.60 11.32 0.98
C GLN A 226 27.96 11.93 -0.27
N THR A 227 26.75 11.54 -0.63
CA THR A 227 26.06 12.03 -1.81
C THR A 227 25.20 13.25 -1.42
N PRO A 228 25.42 14.43 -2.00
CA PRO A 228 24.56 15.58 -1.77
C PRO A 228 23.10 15.27 -2.14
N LEU A 229 22.16 15.73 -1.30
CA LEU A 229 20.75 15.61 -1.61
C LEU A 229 20.43 16.47 -2.83
N PRO A 230 19.61 15.94 -3.78
CA PRO A 230 19.16 16.74 -4.92
C PRO A 230 18.31 17.92 -4.44
N VAL A 231 18.49 19.06 -5.09
CA VAL A 231 17.64 20.24 -4.84
C VAL A 231 16.40 20.11 -5.74
N THR A 232 15.23 20.03 -5.12
CA THR A 232 13.95 20.08 -5.83
C THR A 232 13.55 21.56 -5.99
N ALA A 233 13.89 22.14 -7.14
CA ALA A 233 13.60 23.53 -7.48
C ALA A 233 13.30 23.65 -8.97
N GLY A 234 12.57 24.70 -9.37
CA GLY A 234 12.14 24.88 -10.77
C GLY A 234 10.96 23.98 -11.11
N GLU A 235 11.03 23.29 -12.24
CA GLU A 235 9.96 22.43 -12.76
C GLU A 235 10.36 20.96 -12.76
N ALA A 236 9.40 20.09 -12.48
CA ALA A 236 9.52 18.65 -12.62
C ALA A 236 9.48 18.26 -14.10
N GLU A 237 9.77 16.99 -14.44
CA GLU A 237 9.65 16.45 -15.82
C GLU A 237 8.23 16.60 -16.39
N SER A 238 7.21 16.67 -15.54
CA SER A 238 5.82 16.93 -15.91
C SER A 238 5.54 18.39 -16.31
N GLY A 239 6.51 19.30 -16.19
CA GLY A 239 6.35 20.74 -16.40
C GLY A 239 5.64 21.47 -15.27
N ILE A 240 5.47 20.83 -14.12
CA ILE A 240 4.85 21.41 -12.93
C ILE A 240 5.94 21.91 -12.00
N SER A 241 5.78 23.13 -11.49
CA SER A 241 6.74 23.76 -10.56
C SER A 241 6.74 23.05 -9.22
N TYR A 242 7.93 22.93 -8.63
CA TYR A 242 8.08 22.55 -7.23
C TYR A 242 7.73 23.73 -6.33
N GLU A 243 6.90 23.47 -5.32
CA GLU A 243 6.61 24.42 -4.26
C GLU A 243 6.90 23.79 -2.89
N LYS A 244 7.40 24.63 -1.98
CA LYS A 244 7.72 24.19 -0.63
C LYS A 244 6.49 24.30 0.26
N PRO A 245 5.95 23.19 0.78
CA PRO A 245 4.82 23.21 1.69
C PRO A 245 5.26 23.77 3.06
N MET A 246 4.30 24.31 3.80
CA MET A 246 4.50 24.68 5.20
C MET A 246 4.84 23.42 6.02
N HIS A 247 5.83 23.52 6.87
CA HIS A 247 6.25 22.41 7.72
C HIS A 247 5.31 22.26 8.92
N ALA A 248 4.91 21.02 9.22
CA ALA A 248 4.34 20.69 10.51
C ALA A 248 5.45 20.67 11.56
N ASP A 249 5.29 21.42 12.64
CA ASP A 249 6.27 21.52 13.73
C ASP A 249 5.59 21.24 15.07
N ILE A 250 6.36 20.68 16.00
CA ILE A 250 5.97 20.52 17.40
C ILE A 250 6.44 21.70 18.27
N ALA A 251 7.29 22.56 17.75
CA ALA A 251 7.74 23.76 18.46
C ALA A 251 6.59 24.76 18.63
N LYS A 252 6.53 25.39 19.80
CA LYS A 252 5.54 26.45 20.05
C LYS A 252 5.88 27.68 19.19
N GLY A 253 5.04 27.95 18.20
CA GLY A 253 5.14 29.14 17.36
C GLY A 253 4.61 30.42 18.04
N GLU A 254 4.73 31.53 17.35
CA GLU A 254 4.12 32.82 17.71
C GLU A 254 2.71 32.95 17.10
N GLY A 255 1.89 33.84 17.69
CA GLY A 255 0.54 34.12 17.20
C GLY A 255 -0.43 32.94 17.33
N THR A 256 -1.25 32.74 16.32
CA THR A 256 -2.28 31.70 16.30
C THR A 256 -1.78 30.32 15.89
N GLY A 257 -0.58 30.23 15.34
CA GLY A 257 -0.05 29.01 14.74
C GLY A 257 -0.58 28.70 13.33
N TYR A 258 -1.50 29.51 12.81
CA TYR A 258 -2.00 29.36 11.43
C TYR A 258 -1.16 30.23 10.49
N GLY A 259 -0.55 29.60 9.52
CA GLY A 259 0.26 30.26 8.50
C GLY A 259 -0.18 29.90 7.07
N PRO A 260 0.53 30.38 6.05
CA PRO A 260 0.27 29.97 4.67
C PRO A 260 0.55 28.48 4.48
N LEU A 261 -0.18 27.85 3.57
CA LEU A 261 0.00 26.42 3.25
C LEU A 261 1.33 26.16 2.52
N PHE A 262 1.83 27.17 1.79
CA PHE A 262 3.08 27.10 1.03
C PHE A 262 3.93 28.33 1.32
N VAL A 263 5.24 28.21 1.23
CA VAL A 263 6.25 29.25 1.45
C VAL A 263 7.19 29.35 0.25
#